data_d4a32595ab4bc1bfec89f92d62ba6216
#
_entry.id   d4a32595ab4bc1bfec89f92d62ba6216
#
_cell.length_a   1.000
_cell.length_b   1.000
_cell.length_c   1.000
_cell.angle_alpha   90.00
_cell.angle_beta   90.00
_cell.angle_gamma   90.00
#
_symmetry.space_group_name_H-M   'P 1'
#
loop_
_entity.id
_entity.type
_entity.pdbx_description
1 polymer ?
#
loop_
_entity_poly.entity_id
_entity_poly.type
_entity_poly.pdbx_seq_one_letter_code
_entity_poly.pdbx_strand_id
1 'polypeptide(L)'
;EEFLENTKLELFHDQVFCFTPKGRLIALPRGATPIDFAYAVHTDIGDTCVGCKINGRMMPLTTELHNGDEVEIICSKAQVPPPAWESIAITGKARASIRRAARTAIRKQYAGLGRKIVERAFERAGRDFSEDRLKAALPRLAQQNIEDMLASVGRGEIPSVNVLKAVYPDHKEERAAVPKGGNGMGGEPGWFGLKKGSGMMFRVPNGESQAELPAIPIRGLHGDMPVRFAPEAGAVPGDRIVGIMTPGEGITIY
;
A
#
# COMPACT_ATOMS: atom_id res chain seq x y z
N GLU A 1 36.39 -40.57 -4.96
CA GLU A 1 37.11 -39.28 -4.82
C GLU A 1 36.90 -38.38 -6.06
N GLU A 2 37.08 -38.87 -7.28
CA GLU A 2 36.84 -38.12 -8.54
C GLU A 2 35.42 -37.51 -8.65
N PHE A 3 34.38 -38.23 -8.22
CA PHE A 3 33.01 -37.72 -8.25
C PHE A 3 32.82 -36.53 -7.33
N LEU A 4 33.43 -36.53 -6.14
CA LEU A 4 33.38 -35.40 -5.18
C LEU A 4 34.19 -34.19 -5.67
N GLU A 5 35.30 -34.42 -6.36
CA GLU A 5 36.10 -33.35 -6.95
C GLU A 5 35.40 -32.71 -8.15
N ASN A 6 34.79 -33.50 -9.03
CA ASN A 6 34.01 -32.99 -10.15
C ASN A 6 32.76 -32.25 -9.66
N THR A 7 32.06 -32.75 -8.67
CA THR A 7 30.89 -32.05 -8.07
C THR A 7 31.29 -30.75 -7.40
N LYS A 8 32.44 -30.70 -6.73
CA LYS A 8 32.99 -29.44 -6.18
C LYS A 8 33.33 -28.45 -7.28
N LEU A 9 33.99 -28.89 -8.37
CA LEU A 9 34.33 -28.06 -9.50
C LEU A 9 33.09 -27.50 -10.20
N GLU A 10 32.04 -28.29 -10.40
CA GLU A 10 30.77 -27.82 -10.96
C GLU A 10 30.09 -26.78 -10.07
N LEU A 11 30.10 -26.94 -8.74
CA LEU A 11 29.59 -25.98 -7.80
C LEU A 11 30.34 -24.64 -7.85
N PHE A 12 31.65 -24.66 -8.14
CA PHE A 12 32.43 -23.42 -8.32
C PHE A 12 32.19 -22.73 -9.67
N HIS A 13 31.79 -23.47 -10.71
CA HIS A 13 31.48 -22.90 -12.03
C HIS A 13 30.17 -22.08 -12.03
N ASP A 14 29.28 -22.33 -11.06
CA ASP A 14 28.00 -21.62 -10.96
C ASP A 14 28.06 -20.42 -10.00
N GLN A 15 29.23 -20.05 -9.49
CA GLN A 15 29.43 -18.93 -8.59
C GLN A 15 30.35 -17.87 -9.18
N VAL A 16 30.11 -16.63 -8.78
CA VAL A 16 31.00 -15.50 -9.00
C VAL A 16 31.51 -14.97 -7.66
N PHE A 17 32.78 -14.61 -7.63
CA PHE A 17 33.47 -14.13 -6.44
C PHE A 17 33.79 -12.66 -6.63
N CYS A 18 33.14 -11.81 -5.84
CA CYS A 18 33.31 -10.35 -5.87
C CYS A 18 33.92 -9.85 -4.56
N PHE A 19 34.48 -8.67 -4.58
CA PHE A 19 35.15 -8.08 -3.43
C PHE A 19 34.45 -6.79 -2.99
N THR A 20 34.39 -6.56 -1.69
CA THR A 20 34.10 -5.22 -1.18
C THR A 20 35.36 -4.35 -1.28
N PRO A 21 35.25 -2.99 -1.22
CA PRO A 21 36.42 -2.10 -1.22
C PRO A 21 37.39 -2.36 -0.03
N LYS A 22 36.90 -3.05 1.00
CA LYS A 22 37.72 -3.47 2.16
C LYS A 22 38.39 -4.85 1.95
N GLY A 23 38.28 -5.43 0.76
CA GLY A 23 38.88 -6.72 0.41
C GLY A 23 38.11 -7.94 0.93
N ARG A 24 36.88 -7.80 1.44
CA ARG A 24 36.06 -8.96 1.84
C ARG A 24 35.49 -9.65 0.61
N LEU A 25 35.73 -10.96 0.53
CA LEU A 25 35.20 -11.83 -0.52
C LEU A 25 33.70 -12.14 -0.29
N ILE A 26 32.91 -11.99 -1.32
CA ILE A 26 31.49 -12.34 -1.37
C ILE A 26 31.27 -13.33 -2.52
N ALA A 27 30.79 -14.52 -2.22
CA ALA A 27 30.40 -15.52 -3.22
C ALA A 27 28.91 -15.36 -3.55
N LEU A 28 28.59 -15.31 -4.83
CA LEU A 28 27.23 -15.14 -5.34
C LEU A 28 26.99 -16.15 -6.47
N PRO A 29 25.75 -16.53 -6.76
CA PRO A 29 25.45 -17.31 -7.94
C PRO A 29 25.76 -16.52 -9.23
N ARG A 30 26.08 -17.23 -10.30
CA ARG A 30 26.27 -16.61 -11.63
C ARG A 30 25.03 -15.85 -12.04
N GLY A 31 25.21 -14.68 -12.69
CA GLY A 31 24.15 -13.77 -13.07
C GLY A 31 23.69 -12.85 -11.94
N ALA A 32 24.30 -12.92 -10.75
CA ALA A 32 24.00 -12.03 -9.66
C ALA A 32 24.31 -10.57 -10.00
N THR A 33 23.55 -9.68 -9.41
CA THR A 33 23.61 -8.24 -9.61
C THR A 33 24.16 -7.52 -8.38
N PRO A 34 24.51 -6.22 -8.47
CA PRO A 34 24.85 -5.41 -7.30
C PRO A 34 23.79 -5.39 -6.20
N ILE A 35 22.52 -5.61 -6.55
CA ILE A 35 21.44 -5.77 -5.57
C ILE A 35 21.70 -7.04 -4.72
N ASP A 36 21.98 -8.17 -5.38
CA ASP A 36 22.29 -9.42 -4.68
C ASP A 36 23.53 -9.27 -3.80
N PHE A 37 24.55 -8.60 -4.31
CA PHE A 37 25.78 -8.30 -3.57
C PHE A 37 25.48 -7.47 -2.31
N ALA A 38 24.69 -6.41 -2.43
CA ALA A 38 24.34 -5.54 -1.31
C ALA A 38 23.66 -6.33 -0.17
N TYR A 39 22.69 -7.18 -0.51
CA TYR A 39 22.01 -8.05 0.45
C TYR A 39 22.89 -9.20 0.97
N ALA A 40 23.85 -9.65 0.19
CA ALA A 40 24.82 -10.65 0.65
C ALA A 40 25.75 -10.07 1.73
N VAL A 41 26.16 -8.82 1.56
CA VAL A 41 26.98 -8.10 2.55
C VAL A 41 26.18 -7.87 3.85
N HIS A 42 25.05 -7.17 3.78
CA HIS A 42 24.14 -6.94 4.90
C HIS A 42 22.76 -6.50 4.40
N THR A 43 21.69 -6.88 5.13
CA THR A 43 20.31 -6.52 4.76
C THR A 43 20.13 -4.99 4.72
N ASP A 44 20.68 -4.26 5.70
CA ASP A 44 20.55 -2.80 5.75
C ASP A 44 21.25 -2.11 4.56
N ILE A 45 22.36 -2.68 4.07
CA ILE A 45 23.04 -2.18 2.87
C ILE A 45 22.15 -2.38 1.65
N GLY A 46 21.50 -3.54 1.54
CA GLY A 46 20.55 -3.81 0.48
C GLY A 46 19.33 -2.89 0.53
N ASP A 47 18.73 -2.72 1.72
CA ASP A 47 17.53 -1.90 1.91
C ASP A 47 17.80 -0.41 1.65
N THR A 48 19.03 0.07 1.90
CA THR A 48 19.43 1.48 1.70
C THR A 48 20.19 1.74 0.40
N CYS A 49 20.36 0.74 -0.46
CA CYS A 49 21.08 0.84 -1.73
C CYS A 49 20.39 1.81 -2.69
N VAL A 50 21.16 2.76 -3.23
CA VAL A 50 20.70 3.71 -4.26
C VAL A 50 21.52 3.63 -5.53
N GLY A 51 22.69 3.00 -5.50
CA GLY A 51 23.59 2.87 -6.64
C GLY A 51 24.77 1.99 -6.33
N CYS A 52 25.62 1.75 -7.32
CA CYS A 52 26.85 1.01 -7.14
C CYS A 52 27.98 1.53 -8.04
N LYS A 53 29.21 1.22 -7.63
CA LYS A 53 30.38 1.28 -8.51
C LYS A 53 30.95 -0.13 -8.64
N ILE A 54 31.30 -0.51 -9.84
CA ILE A 54 32.01 -1.75 -10.16
C ILE A 54 33.37 -1.34 -10.70
N ASN A 55 34.44 -1.80 -10.06
CA ASN A 55 35.83 -1.46 -10.42
C ASN A 55 36.03 0.06 -10.52
N GLY A 56 35.48 0.82 -9.56
CA GLY A 56 35.57 2.28 -9.48
C GLY A 56 34.66 3.06 -10.44
N ARG A 57 33.85 2.41 -11.29
CA ARG A 57 32.93 3.04 -12.25
C ARG A 57 31.51 2.91 -11.83
N MET A 58 30.72 3.99 -11.93
CA MET A 58 29.28 3.95 -11.73
C MET A 58 28.62 3.02 -12.74
N MET A 59 27.88 2.03 -12.26
CA MET A 59 27.18 1.03 -13.07
C MET A 59 25.73 0.90 -12.66
N PRO A 60 24.83 0.51 -13.57
CA PRO A 60 23.45 0.19 -13.22
C PRO A 60 23.36 -0.97 -12.21
N LEU A 61 22.37 -0.92 -11.32
CA LEU A 61 22.11 -1.99 -10.34
C LEU A 61 21.65 -3.31 -10.97
N THR A 62 21.36 -3.29 -12.28
CA THR A 62 20.98 -4.47 -13.08
C THR A 62 22.17 -5.14 -13.77
N THR A 63 23.38 -4.57 -13.63
CA THR A 63 24.60 -5.11 -14.26
C THR A 63 24.91 -6.49 -13.68
N GLU A 64 25.23 -7.45 -14.54
CA GLU A 64 25.71 -8.76 -14.10
C GLU A 64 27.14 -8.66 -13.55
N LEU A 65 27.39 -9.27 -12.40
CA LEU A 65 28.70 -9.28 -11.74
C LEU A 65 29.57 -10.43 -12.27
N HIS A 66 30.87 -10.17 -12.34
CA HIS A 66 31.88 -11.12 -12.81
C HIS A 66 32.91 -11.44 -11.73
N ASN A 67 33.63 -12.53 -11.90
CA ASN A 67 34.72 -12.90 -11.01
C ASN A 67 35.79 -11.80 -10.93
N GLY A 68 36.15 -11.44 -9.70
CA GLY A 68 37.17 -10.45 -9.43
C GLY A 68 36.65 -9.01 -9.35
N ASP A 69 35.36 -8.77 -9.60
CA ASP A 69 34.81 -7.42 -9.49
C ASP A 69 34.90 -6.88 -8.07
N GLU A 70 35.38 -5.64 -7.95
CA GLU A 70 35.27 -4.85 -6.74
C GLU A 70 33.97 -4.04 -6.79
N VAL A 71 33.06 -4.30 -5.82
CA VAL A 71 31.73 -3.70 -5.79
C VAL A 71 31.58 -2.79 -4.58
N GLU A 72 31.40 -1.49 -4.83
CA GLU A 72 31.06 -0.49 -3.83
C GLU A 72 29.57 -0.16 -3.91
N ILE A 73 28.82 -0.36 -2.82
CA ILE A 73 27.40 -0.02 -2.73
C ILE A 73 27.24 1.38 -2.18
N ILE A 74 26.46 2.21 -2.86
CA ILE A 74 26.12 3.57 -2.42
C ILE A 74 24.76 3.49 -1.71
N CYS A 75 24.72 3.98 -0.48
CA CYS A 75 23.55 3.89 0.39
C CYS A 75 22.96 5.27 0.70
N SER A 76 21.63 5.33 0.88
CA SER A 76 20.88 6.49 1.38
C SER A 76 19.87 6.04 2.43
N LYS A 77 19.86 6.70 3.59
CA LYS A 77 18.92 6.37 4.68
C LYS A 77 17.44 6.59 4.31
N ALA A 78 17.17 7.41 3.31
CA ALA A 78 15.80 7.69 2.85
C ALA A 78 15.29 6.65 1.85
N GLN A 79 16.15 5.72 1.41
CA GLN A 79 15.78 4.72 0.41
C GLN A 79 14.94 3.60 1.01
N VAL A 80 13.98 3.15 0.23
CA VAL A 80 13.24 1.90 0.42
C VAL A 80 13.35 1.12 -0.87
N PRO A 81 13.72 -0.17 -0.84
CA PRO A 81 13.90 -0.95 -2.05
C PRO A 81 12.60 -1.03 -2.85
N PRO A 82 12.60 -0.66 -4.14
CA PRO A 82 11.44 -0.80 -5.01
C PRO A 82 11.02 -2.27 -5.13
N PRO A 83 9.72 -2.59 -5.12
CA PRO A 83 9.24 -3.97 -5.32
C PRO A 83 9.74 -4.60 -6.63
N ALA A 84 9.98 -3.79 -7.66
CA ALA A 84 10.51 -4.23 -8.95
C ALA A 84 11.89 -4.91 -8.86
N TRP A 85 12.67 -4.62 -7.83
CA TRP A 85 13.96 -5.27 -7.60
C TRP A 85 13.85 -6.77 -7.31
N GLU A 86 12.67 -7.23 -6.86
CA GLU A 86 12.41 -8.66 -6.66
C GLU A 86 12.58 -9.48 -7.95
N SER A 87 12.24 -8.90 -9.10
CA SER A 87 12.42 -9.55 -10.41
C SER A 87 13.85 -9.48 -10.93
N ILE A 88 14.65 -8.52 -10.46
CA ILE A 88 16.04 -8.31 -10.87
C ILE A 88 16.97 -9.20 -10.03
N ALA A 89 16.72 -9.28 -8.72
CA ALA A 89 17.54 -10.07 -7.82
C ALA A 89 17.39 -11.58 -8.10
N ILE A 90 18.51 -12.30 -8.05
CA ILE A 90 18.57 -13.75 -8.30
C ILE A 90 18.54 -14.53 -6.98
N THR A 91 19.20 -14.00 -5.94
CA THR A 91 19.33 -14.71 -4.68
C THR A 91 18.03 -14.72 -3.89
N GLY A 92 17.71 -15.86 -3.29
CA GLY A 92 16.54 -15.98 -2.41
C GLY A 92 16.58 -15.03 -1.22
N LYS A 93 17.79 -14.75 -0.69
CA LYS A 93 18.01 -13.79 0.41
C LYS A 93 17.59 -12.37 0.00
N ALA A 94 18.07 -11.89 -1.16
CA ALA A 94 17.72 -10.56 -1.66
C ALA A 94 16.21 -10.45 -1.93
N ARG A 95 15.63 -11.40 -2.67
CA ARG A 95 14.18 -11.44 -2.95
C ARG A 95 13.33 -11.42 -1.70
N ALA A 96 13.66 -12.25 -0.71
CA ALA A 96 12.92 -12.29 0.56
C ALA A 96 13.02 -10.98 1.34
N SER A 97 14.20 -10.34 1.35
CA SER A 97 14.43 -9.07 2.02
C SER A 97 13.69 -7.92 1.34
N ILE A 98 13.76 -7.82 0.00
CA ILE A 98 13.03 -6.82 -0.80
C ILE A 98 11.53 -6.95 -0.55
N ARG A 99 10.99 -8.16 -0.59
CA ARG A 99 9.57 -8.43 -0.33
C ARG A 99 9.16 -8.01 1.08
N ARG A 100 10.01 -8.27 2.08
CA ARG A 100 9.78 -7.85 3.46
C ARG A 100 9.79 -6.34 3.61
N ALA A 101 10.78 -5.67 3.04
CA ALA A 101 10.89 -4.21 3.05
C ALA A 101 9.68 -3.54 2.37
N ALA A 102 9.27 -4.04 1.20
CA ALA A 102 8.09 -3.55 0.49
C ALA A 102 6.80 -3.69 1.34
N ARG A 103 6.59 -4.86 1.96
CA ARG A 103 5.44 -5.08 2.86
C ARG A 103 5.46 -4.13 4.05
N THR A 104 6.64 -3.91 4.65
CA THR A 104 6.79 -3.01 5.79
C THR A 104 6.51 -1.56 5.39
N ALA A 105 6.99 -1.12 4.22
CA ALA A 105 6.72 0.23 3.70
C ALA A 105 5.22 0.45 3.45
N ILE A 106 4.55 -0.50 2.80
CA ILE A 106 3.10 -0.47 2.56
C ILE A 106 2.34 -0.40 3.89
N ARG A 107 2.72 -1.26 4.87
CA ARG A 107 2.10 -1.25 6.19
C ARG A 107 2.24 0.10 6.89
N LYS A 108 3.41 0.72 6.88
CA LYS A 108 3.65 2.04 7.44
C LYS A 108 2.82 3.13 6.74
N GLN A 109 2.69 3.06 5.43
CA GLN A 109 1.86 3.98 4.67
C GLN A 109 0.39 3.91 5.09
N TYR A 110 -0.16 2.68 5.18
CA TYR A 110 -1.54 2.48 5.65
C TYR A 110 -1.71 2.87 7.13
N ALA A 111 -0.72 2.60 7.99
CA ALA A 111 -0.77 3.03 9.39
C ALA A 111 -0.79 4.57 9.51
N GLY A 112 -0.02 5.29 8.69
CA GLY A 112 -0.06 6.74 8.63
C GLY A 112 -1.41 7.29 8.18
N LEU A 113 -2.03 6.66 7.17
CA LEU A 113 -3.39 7.00 6.73
C LEU A 113 -4.41 6.70 7.83
N GLY A 114 -4.35 5.51 8.43
CA GLY A 114 -5.24 5.09 9.51
C GLY A 114 -5.15 6.00 10.72
N ARG A 115 -3.95 6.47 11.09
CA ARG A 115 -3.77 7.45 12.17
C ARG A 115 -4.58 8.72 11.90
N LYS A 116 -4.46 9.30 10.72
CA LYS A 116 -5.22 10.49 10.32
C LYS A 116 -6.73 10.27 10.36
N ILE A 117 -7.19 9.09 9.92
CA ILE A 117 -8.61 8.71 9.95
C ILE A 117 -9.12 8.62 11.40
N VAL A 118 -8.36 7.97 12.28
CA VAL A 118 -8.73 7.80 13.69
C VAL A 118 -8.69 9.15 14.40
N GLU A 119 -7.64 9.96 14.25
CA GLU A 119 -7.52 11.30 14.83
C GLU A 119 -8.74 12.17 14.47
N ARG A 120 -9.11 12.21 13.19
CA ARG A 120 -10.31 12.95 12.74
C ARG A 120 -11.61 12.40 13.32
N ALA A 121 -11.71 11.07 13.51
CA ALA A 121 -12.90 10.47 14.13
C ALA A 121 -13.02 10.88 15.60
N PHE A 122 -11.90 10.94 16.33
CA PHE A 122 -11.86 11.39 17.73
C PHE A 122 -12.17 12.90 17.84
N GLU A 123 -11.58 13.73 16.98
CA GLU A 123 -11.90 15.16 16.91
C GLU A 123 -13.40 15.41 16.70
N ARG A 124 -14.01 14.73 15.72
CA ARG A 124 -15.46 14.84 15.44
C ARG A 124 -16.33 14.41 16.62
N ALA A 125 -15.84 13.43 17.39
CA ALA A 125 -16.52 12.97 18.59
C ALA A 125 -16.26 13.85 19.82
N GLY A 126 -15.44 14.90 19.72
CA GLY A 126 -15.04 15.73 20.85
C GLY A 126 -14.25 14.96 21.91
N ARG A 127 -13.44 13.99 21.48
CA ARG A 127 -12.67 13.11 22.37
C ARG A 127 -11.17 13.22 22.09
N ASP A 128 -10.37 13.17 23.16
CA ASP A 128 -8.92 13.23 23.04
C ASP A 128 -8.34 11.93 22.46
N PHE A 129 -7.44 12.09 21.49
CA PHE A 129 -6.64 11.01 20.96
C PHE A 129 -5.47 10.72 21.92
N SER A 130 -5.41 9.51 22.48
CA SER A 130 -4.35 9.06 23.37
C SER A 130 -3.87 7.67 22.98
N GLU A 131 -2.56 7.53 22.75
CA GLU A 131 -1.97 6.23 22.39
C GLU A 131 -2.10 5.19 23.51
N ASP A 132 -2.07 5.62 24.78
CA ASP A 132 -2.19 4.70 25.92
C ASP A 132 -3.61 4.10 26.01
N ARG A 133 -4.63 4.91 25.72
CA ARG A 133 -6.01 4.42 25.63
C ARG A 133 -6.22 3.50 24.43
N LEU A 134 -5.55 3.79 23.30
CA LEU A 134 -5.56 2.90 22.15
C LEU A 134 -4.90 1.56 22.47
N LYS A 135 -3.75 1.55 23.18
CA LYS A 135 -3.12 0.31 23.66
C LYS A 135 -4.07 -0.53 24.51
N ALA A 136 -4.76 0.11 25.44
CA ALA A 136 -5.73 -0.58 26.29
C ALA A 136 -6.94 -1.15 25.50
N ALA A 137 -7.27 -0.56 24.36
CA ALA A 137 -8.37 -1.00 23.51
C ALA A 137 -7.99 -2.09 22.49
N LEU A 138 -6.71 -2.36 22.24
CA LEU A 138 -6.23 -3.36 21.27
C LEU A 138 -6.85 -4.75 21.43
N PRO A 139 -6.98 -5.32 22.66
CA PRO A 139 -7.61 -6.63 22.81
C PRO A 139 -9.06 -6.67 22.34
N ARG A 140 -9.79 -5.55 22.51
CA ARG A 140 -11.21 -5.44 22.07
C ARG A 140 -11.34 -5.40 20.55
N LEU A 141 -10.26 -5.00 19.85
CA LEU A 141 -10.19 -4.92 18.40
C LEU A 141 -9.51 -6.15 17.78
N ALA A 142 -9.16 -7.14 18.59
CA ALA A 142 -8.37 -8.32 18.18
C ALA A 142 -7.06 -7.97 17.48
N GLN A 143 -6.39 -6.89 17.95
CA GLN A 143 -5.13 -6.41 17.40
C GLN A 143 -4.01 -6.57 18.42
N GLN A 144 -2.78 -6.84 17.93
CA GLN A 144 -1.61 -7.05 18.79
C GLN A 144 -0.85 -5.75 19.09
N ASN A 145 -0.87 -4.81 18.15
CA ASN A 145 -0.18 -3.53 18.30
C ASN A 145 -0.92 -2.39 17.60
N ILE A 146 -0.56 -1.15 17.97
CA ILE A 146 -1.20 0.06 17.44
C ILE A 146 -0.95 0.19 15.93
N GLU A 147 0.26 -0.11 15.47
CA GLU A 147 0.62 0.05 14.05
C GLU A 147 -0.24 -0.84 13.16
N ASP A 148 -0.44 -2.11 13.55
CA ASP A 148 -1.29 -3.04 12.79
C ASP A 148 -2.76 -2.62 12.83
N MET A 149 -3.25 -2.16 13.99
CA MET A 149 -4.60 -1.62 14.11
C MET A 149 -4.79 -0.41 13.19
N LEU A 150 -3.87 0.55 13.21
CA LEU A 150 -3.92 1.72 12.33
C LEU A 150 -3.81 1.34 10.85
N ALA A 151 -2.95 0.38 10.52
CA ALA A 151 -2.86 -0.13 9.15
C ALA A 151 -4.17 -0.78 8.69
N SER A 152 -4.84 -1.54 9.55
CA SER A 152 -6.15 -2.13 9.26
C SER A 152 -7.25 -1.08 9.10
N VAL A 153 -7.20 0.02 9.88
CA VAL A 153 -8.09 1.17 9.65
C VAL A 153 -7.79 1.85 8.32
N GLY A 154 -6.49 2.05 8.00
CA GLY A 154 -6.07 2.65 6.73
C GLY A 154 -6.48 1.83 5.50
N ARG A 155 -6.51 0.49 5.61
CA ARG A 155 -7.03 -0.41 4.57
C ARG A 155 -8.56 -0.50 4.54
N GLY A 156 -9.26 0.11 5.51
CA GLY A 156 -10.72 0.03 5.61
C GLY A 156 -11.24 -1.28 6.20
N GLU A 157 -10.38 -2.13 6.75
CA GLU A 157 -10.75 -3.40 7.40
C GLU A 157 -11.45 -3.16 8.75
N ILE A 158 -10.99 -2.13 9.47
CA ILE A 158 -11.58 -1.70 10.76
C ILE A 158 -12.13 -0.29 10.59
N PRO A 159 -13.45 -0.09 10.73
CA PRO A 159 -14.04 1.25 10.75
C PRO A 159 -13.52 2.07 11.94
N SER A 160 -13.22 3.35 11.72
CA SER A 160 -12.74 4.26 12.77
C SER A 160 -13.72 4.40 13.95
N VAL A 161 -15.01 4.25 13.68
CA VAL A 161 -16.07 4.23 14.70
C VAL A 161 -15.92 3.06 15.67
N ASN A 162 -15.48 1.90 15.19
CA ASN A 162 -15.22 0.73 16.04
C ASN A 162 -14.02 0.99 16.97
N VAL A 163 -12.99 1.69 16.47
CA VAL A 163 -11.85 2.11 17.30
C VAL A 163 -12.33 3.08 18.37
N LEU A 164 -13.15 4.07 18.01
CA LEU A 164 -13.70 5.04 18.94
C LEU A 164 -14.55 4.34 20.04
N LYS A 165 -15.44 3.41 19.67
CA LYS A 165 -16.24 2.62 20.62
C LYS A 165 -15.39 1.72 21.52
N ALA A 166 -14.30 1.17 21.01
CA ALA A 166 -13.39 0.35 21.81
C ALA A 166 -12.65 1.15 22.87
N VAL A 167 -12.29 2.42 22.55
CA VAL A 167 -11.62 3.35 23.47
C VAL A 167 -12.61 4.03 24.42
N TYR A 168 -13.76 4.42 23.91
CA TYR A 168 -14.84 5.11 24.64
C TYR A 168 -16.16 4.33 24.52
N PRO A 169 -16.40 3.32 25.36
CA PRO A 169 -17.61 2.50 25.29
C PRO A 169 -18.91 3.31 25.49
N ASP A 170 -18.80 4.42 26.23
CA ASP A 170 -19.93 5.30 26.52
C ASP A 170 -20.27 6.27 25.40
N HIS A 171 -19.49 6.25 24.30
CA HIS A 171 -19.75 7.12 23.16
C HIS A 171 -20.97 6.60 22.40
N LYS A 172 -22.12 7.25 22.62
CA LYS A 172 -23.31 7.07 21.78
C LYS A 172 -23.10 7.86 20.51
N GLU A 173 -23.08 7.18 19.37
CA GLU A 173 -23.25 7.88 18.10
C GLU A 173 -24.53 8.71 18.18
N GLU A 174 -24.42 10.03 18.19
CA GLU A 174 -25.52 10.83 17.65
C GLU A 174 -25.62 10.43 16.17
N ARG A 175 -26.51 9.46 15.91
CA ARG A 175 -26.97 9.26 14.53
C ARG A 175 -27.39 10.64 14.08
N ALA A 176 -26.63 11.23 13.14
CA ALA A 176 -27.07 12.42 12.44
C ALA A 176 -28.53 12.13 12.08
N ALA A 177 -29.42 12.92 12.68
CA ALA A 177 -30.87 12.73 12.50
C ALA A 177 -31.05 12.75 10.98
N VAL A 178 -31.39 11.59 10.41
CA VAL A 178 -31.85 11.54 9.02
C VAL A 178 -32.96 12.59 8.98
N PRO A 179 -32.83 13.67 8.21
CA PRO A 179 -33.89 14.65 8.12
C PRO A 179 -35.12 13.87 7.74
N LYS A 180 -36.12 13.88 8.63
CA LYS A 180 -37.46 13.36 8.34
C LYS A 180 -38.03 14.24 7.25
N GLY A 181 -37.57 14.01 6.04
CA GLY A 181 -38.14 14.60 4.84
C GLY A 181 -39.55 14.08 4.67
N GLY A 182 -40.45 15.02 4.50
CA GLY A 182 -41.88 14.93 4.56
C GLY A 182 -42.54 13.77 3.85
N ASN A 183 -43.74 13.52 4.30
CA ASN A 183 -44.77 12.64 3.74
C ASN A 183 -44.77 12.59 2.22
N GLY A 184 -44.51 11.42 1.67
CA GLY A 184 -44.67 11.10 0.29
C GLY A 184 -44.75 9.60 0.08
N MET A 185 -45.96 9.12 -0.02
CA MET A 185 -46.51 7.87 -0.54
C MET A 185 -45.57 6.67 -0.76
N GLY A 186 -46.01 5.56 -0.18
CA GLY A 186 -45.52 4.21 -0.21
C GLY A 186 -44.84 3.72 -1.49
N GLY A 187 -43.61 3.31 -1.32
CA GLY A 187 -42.88 2.45 -2.20
C GLY A 187 -41.99 1.57 -1.34
N GLU A 188 -42.05 0.27 -1.53
CA GLU A 188 -41.24 -0.70 -0.81
C GLU A 188 -39.75 -0.36 -0.91
N PRO A 189 -38.97 -0.49 0.19
CA PRO A 189 -37.53 -0.26 0.13
C PRO A 189 -36.89 -1.33 -0.75
N GLY A 190 -36.34 -0.91 -1.88
CA GLY A 190 -35.50 -1.78 -2.70
C GLY A 190 -34.32 -2.31 -1.88
N TRP A 191 -33.73 -3.40 -2.31
CA TRP A 191 -32.68 -4.17 -1.62
C TRP A 191 -31.50 -3.35 -1.03
N PHE A 192 -31.35 -2.07 -1.40
CA PHE A 192 -30.35 -1.14 -0.86
C PHE A 192 -30.93 0.07 -0.11
N GLY A 193 -32.23 0.10 0.24
CA GLY A 193 -32.81 1.23 0.97
C GLY A 193 -32.85 2.56 0.18
N LEU A 194 -32.63 2.52 -1.12
CA LEU A 194 -32.70 3.70 -1.99
C LEU A 194 -34.15 3.94 -2.38
N LYS A 195 -34.71 5.06 -2.00
CA LYS A 195 -36.02 5.49 -2.48
C LYS A 195 -35.95 5.70 -4.01
N LYS A 196 -36.85 5.05 -4.72
CA LYS A 196 -37.10 5.29 -6.14
C LYS A 196 -37.47 6.77 -6.31
N GLY A 197 -36.54 7.59 -6.78
CA GLY A 197 -36.83 9.01 -7.02
C GLY A 197 -35.67 10.01 -6.87
N SER A 198 -34.55 9.66 -6.24
CA SER A 198 -33.36 10.51 -6.26
C SER A 198 -32.37 9.98 -7.30
N GLY A 199 -32.63 10.25 -8.56
CA GLY A 199 -31.74 9.91 -9.65
C GLY A 199 -30.45 10.72 -9.55
N MET A 200 -29.30 10.05 -9.40
CA MET A 200 -28.03 10.67 -9.74
C MET A 200 -28.00 10.86 -11.26
N MET A 201 -27.95 12.12 -11.69
CA MET A 201 -27.80 12.43 -13.11
C MET A 201 -26.34 12.38 -13.51
N PHE A 202 -25.99 11.46 -14.39
CA PHE A 202 -24.69 11.43 -15.03
C PHE A 202 -24.70 12.24 -16.31
N ARG A 203 -23.80 13.21 -16.45
CA ARG A 203 -23.53 13.91 -17.69
C ARG A 203 -22.42 13.19 -18.43
N VAL A 204 -22.75 12.54 -19.54
CA VAL A 204 -21.75 11.99 -20.45
C VAL A 204 -21.07 13.14 -21.18
N PRO A 205 -19.72 13.26 -21.16
CA PRO A 205 -19.02 14.25 -21.99
C PRO A 205 -19.23 13.85 -23.47
N ASN A 206 -19.66 14.79 -24.31
CA ASN A 206 -19.84 14.68 -25.75
C ASN A 206 -21.05 13.89 -26.30
N GLY A 207 -22.18 13.90 -25.62
CA GLY A 207 -23.43 13.36 -26.18
C GLY A 207 -24.57 14.36 -26.08
N GLU A 208 -25.07 14.84 -27.20
CA GLU A 208 -26.35 15.55 -27.34
C GLU A 208 -27.52 14.57 -27.13
N SER A 209 -27.75 14.17 -25.89
CA SER A 209 -29.05 13.67 -25.46
C SER A 209 -29.07 13.50 -23.95
N GLN A 210 -29.94 14.22 -23.29
CA GLN A 210 -30.34 14.01 -21.90
C GLN A 210 -31.18 12.72 -21.83
N ALA A 211 -30.53 11.58 -21.83
CA ALA A 211 -31.17 10.34 -21.40
C ALA A 211 -30.89 10.19 -19.89
N GLU A 212 -31.95 10.17 -19.09
CA GLU A 212 -31.86 9.76 -17.68
C GLU A 212 -31.42 8.29 -17.62
N LEU A 213 -30.11 8.06 -17.58
CA LEU A 213 -29.58 6.73 -17.34
C LEU A 213 -29.72 6.42 -15.84
N PRO A 214 -30.20 5.23 -15.47
CA PRO A 214 -30.28 4.84 -14.08
C PRO A 214 -28.89 4.87 -13.43
N ALA A 215 -28.78 5.57 -12.30
CA ALA A 215 -27.52 5.69 -11.55
C ALA A 215 -26.97 4.32 -11.21
N ILE A 216 -25.71 4.06 -11.56
CA ILE A 216 -25.01 2.84 -11.16
C ILE A 216 -24.73 2.95 -9.65
N PRO A 217 -25.23 2.03 -8.80
CA PRO A 217 -24.99 2.10 -7.38
C PRO A 217 -23.51 1.85 -7.06
N ILE A 218 -22.84 2.86 -6.50
CA ILE A 218 -21.47 2.71 -6.00
C ILE A 218 -21.56 2.28 -4.54
N ARG A 219 -20.99 1.12 -4.22
CA ARG A 219 -21.01 0.53 -2.89
C ARG A 219 -20.28 1.45 -1.90
N GLY A 220 -20.96 1.92 -0.86
CA GLY A 220 -20.36 2.73 0.20
C GLY A 220 -20.57 4.25 0.11
N LEU A 221 -21.22 4.75 -0.93
CA LEU A 221 -21.63 6.16 -1.02
C LEU A 221 -23.01 6.34 -0.39
N HIS A 222 -23.05 7.09 0.71
CA HIS A 222 -24.28 7.51 1.34
C HIS A 222 -24.42 9.04 1.20
N GLY A 223 -25.49 9.51 0.55
CA GLY A 223 -25.86 10.93 0.48
C GLY A 223 -25.66 11.59 -0.89
N ASP A 224 -26.13 12.83 -1.00
CA ASP A 224 -26.17 13.67 -2.22
C ASP A 224 -24.78 14.24 -2.58
N MET A 225 -23.74 13.40 -2.67
CA MET A 225 -22.44 13.87 -3.12
C MET A 225 -22.36 13.82 -4.64
N PRO A 226 -22.00 14.93 -5.30
CA PRO A 226 -21.80 14.95 -6.74
C PRO A 226 -20.61 14.06 -7.11
N VAL A 227 -20.83 13.14 -8.04
CA VAL A 227 -19.79 12.27 -8.60
C VAL A 227 -19.42 12.79 -9.97
N ARG A 228 -18.13 13.01 -10.21
CA ARG A 228 -17.57 13.42 -11.49
C ARG A 228 -16.64 12.35 -12.01
N PHE A 229 -16.64 12.13 -13.33
CA PHE A 229 -15.63 11.29 -13.98
C PHE A 229 -14.48 12.17 -14.47
N ALA A 230 -13.25 11.71 -14.31
CA ALA A 230 -12.09 12.39 -14.88
C ALA A 230 -12.24 12.49 -16.40
N PRO A 231 -11.88 13.64 -17.02
CA PRO A 231 -12.17 13.88 -18.44
C PRO A 231 -11.49 12.90 -19.41
N GLU A 232 -10.43 12.23 -18.97
CA GLU A 232 -9.63 11.31 -19.80
C GLU A 232 -9.82 9.82 -19.43
N ALA A 233 -10.60 9.51 -18.39
CA ALA A 233 -10.82 8.15 -17.92
C ALA A 233 -12.32 7.81 -17.97
N GLY A 234 -12.76 7.23 -19.05
CA GLY A 234 -14.10 6.64 -19.15
C GLY A 234 -14.16 5.31 -18.43
N ALA A 235 -14.56 5.30 -17.15
CA ALA A 235 -14.80 4.05 -16.42
C ALA A 235 -16.07 3.36 -16.95
N VAL A 236 -15.97 2.07 -17.29
CA VAL A 236 -17.11 1.23 -17.69
C VAL A 236 -17.47 0.24 -16.57
N PRO A 237 -18.72 -0.25 -16.52
CA PRO A 237 -19.12 -1.25 -15.53
C PRO A 237 -18.20 -2.48 -15.55
N GLY A 238 -17.55 -2.76 -14.40
CA GLY A 238 -16.57 -3.84 -14.26
C GLY A 238 -15.13 -3.37 -14.08
N ASP A 239 -14.83 -2.11 -14.36
CA ASP A 239 -13.51 -1.54 -14.14
C ASP A 239 -13.21 -1.33 -12.65
N ARG A 240 -11.94 -1.41 -12.29
CA ARG A 240 -11.46 -0.96 -10.98
C ARG A 240 -11.32 0.55 -11.01
N ILE A 241 -12.10 1.23 -10.22
CA ILE A 241 -12.12 2.69 -10.13
C ILE A 241 -11.52 3.19 -8.83
N VAL A 242 -10.91 4.37 -8.86
CA VAL A 242 -10.46 5.10 -7.69
C VAL A 242 -11.24 6.40 -7.60
N GLY A 243 -11.97 6.59 -6.50
CA GLY A 243 -12.67 7.84 -6.22
C GLY A 243 -11.85 8.74 -5.29
N ILE A 244 -11.52 9.94 -5.75
CA ILE A 244 -10.86 10.96 -4.93
C ILE A 244 -11.91 11.97 -4.46
N MET A 245 -12.08 12.10 -3.14
CA MET A 245 -13.00 13.06 -2.54
C MET A 245 -12.31 14.41 -2.38
N THR A 246 -12.82 15.42 -3.06
CA THR A 246 -12.38 16.80 -2.91
C THR A 246 -13.42 17.57 -2.06
N PRO A 247 -13.03 18.17 -0.90
CA PRO A 247 -13.95 18.94 -0.08
C PRO A 247 -14.60 20.08 -0.89
N GLY A 248 -15.93 20.11 -0.94
CA GLY A 248 -16.71 21.10 -1.67
C GLY A 248 -16.99 20.78 -3.14
N GLU A 249 -16.29 19.84 -3.75
CA GLU A 249 -16.45 19.48 -5.17
C GLU A 249 -17.08 18.10 -5.39
N GLY A 250 -17.07 17.23 -4.38
CA GLY A 250 -17.59 15.88 -4.48
C GLY A 250 -16.52 14.82 -4.74
N ILE A 251 -16.89 13.75 -5.41
CA ILE A 251 -16.00 12.61 -5.71
C ILE A 251 -15.66 12.61 -7.20
N THR A 252 -14.36 12.63 -7.51
CA THR A 252 -13.86 12.43 -8.87
C THR A 252 -13.42 10.98 -9.04
N ILE A 253 -13.94 10.29 -10.05
CA ILE A 253 -13.64 8.89 -10.38
C ILE A 253 -12.61 8.86 -11.51
N TYR A 254 -11.54 8.05 -11.28
CA TYR A 254 -10.46 7.77 -12.22
C TYR A 254 -10.44 6.30 -12.58
#